data_185321fdddb05b942ee3682a892dfb49
#
_entry.id   185321fdddb05b942ee3682a892dfb49
#
_cell.length_a   1.000
_cell.length_b   1.000
_cell.length_c   1.000
_cell.angle_alpha   90.00
_cell.angle_beta   90.00
_cell.angle_gamma   90.00
#
_symmetry.space_group_name_H-M   'P 1'
#
loop_
_entity.id
_entity.type
_entity.pdbx_description
1 polymer ?
#
loop_
_entity_poly.entity_id
_entity_poly.type
_entity_poly.pdbx_seq_one_letter_code
_entity_poly.pdbx_strand_id
1 'polypeptide(L)'
;MKILDWIKTHPNFIAKIVCIAVIIAALFVYQGIAAGWAGIVEANEAEIAEVEAYNAAILAEESEPAWADGTYTGTGTGFGGEIVLTVTVADGAVEDITIDSASGEDDAYFSAALAIIDDIISAQSTDVDTISGATFSSSGIRDAVEEALSQAVSADE
;
A
#
# COMPACT_ATOMS: atom_id res chain seq x y z
N MET A 1 60.60 40.39 -31.29
CA MET A 1 61.52 39.32 -31.78
C MET A 1 62.07 38.45 -30.67
N LYS A 2 61.70 38.57 -29.41
CA LYS A 2 62.32 37.81 -28.32
C LYS A 2 61.50 36.68 -27.72
N ILE A 3 60.18 36.61 -27.97
CA ILE A 3 59.30 35.58 -27.40
C ILE A 3 59.39 34.28 -28.18
N LEU A 4 59.44 34.35 -29.53
CA LEU A 4 59.54 33.17 -30.37
C LEU A 4 60.86 32.40 -30.23
N ASP A 5 61.98 33.12 -29.99
CA ASP A 5 63.28 32.50 -29.78
C ASP A 5 63.35 31.84 -28.38
N TRP A 6 62.74 32.47 -27.35
CA TRP A 6 62.64 31.91 -26.03
C TRP A 6 61.79 30.62 -26.01
N ILE A 7 60.69 30.58 -26.79
CA ILE A 7 59.80 29.40 -26.98
C ILE A 7 60.59 28.21 -27.53
N LYS A 8 61.48 28.46 -28.55
CA LYS A 8 62.26 27.38 -29.16
C LYS A 8 63.35 26.83 -28.24
N THR A 9 63.81 27.60 -27.27
CA THR A 9 64.83 27.18 -26.31
C THR A 9 64.32 26.47 -25.08
N HIS A 10 62.95 26.50 -24.84
CA HIS A 10 62.34 25.89 -23.67
C HIS A 10 61.17 24.96 -24.01
N PRO A 11 61.39 23.89 -24.81
CA PRO A 11 60.31 23.01 -25.26
C PRO A 11 59.57 22.33 -24.10
N ASN A 12 60.25 22.00 -23.02
CA ASN A 12 59.67 21.40 -21.84
C ASN A 12 58.74 22.36 -21.06
N PHE A 13 58.97 23.67 -21.14
CA PHE A 13 58.08 24.66 -20.54
C PHE A 13 56.79 24.81 -21.30
N ILE A 14 56.87 24.83 -22.63
CA ILE A 14 55.70 24.89 -23.50
C ILE A 14 54.85 23.63 -23.35
N ALA A 15 55.48 22.46 -23.31
CA ALA A 15 54.76 21.19 -23.07
C ALA A 15 53.98 21.22 -21.76
N LYS A 16 54.58 21.79 -20.68
CA LYS A 16 53.88 21.93 -19.39
C LYS A 16 52.70 22.89 -19.48
N ILE A 17 52.82 24.02 -20.18
CA ILE A 17 51.70 24.96 -20.35
C ILE A 17 50.58 24.31 -21.17
N VAL A 18 50.88 23.59 -22.22
CA VAL A 18 49.90 22.88 -23.05
C VAL A 18 49.19 21.82 -22.21
N CYS A 19 49.91 21.02 -21.44
CA CYS A 19 49.32 20.05 -20.51
C CYS A 19 48.35 20.68 -19.52
N ILE A 20 48.75 21.81 -18.91
CA ILE A 20 47.91 22.55 -17.95
C ILE A 20 46.65 23.08 -18.66
N ALA A 21 46.78 23.64 -19.86
CA ALA A 21 45.66 24.12 -20.64
C ALA A 21 44.67 22.99 -20.99
N VAL A 22 45.16 21.81 -21.36
CA VAL A 22 44.37 20.63 -21.64
C VAL A 22 43.62 20.14 -20.39
N ILE A 23 44.30 20.13 -19.23
CA ILE A 23 43.67 19.75 -17.96
C ILE A 23 42.56 20.73 -17.58
N ILE A 24 42.81 22.04 -17.73
CA ILE A 24 41.80 23.07 -17.46
C ILE A 24 40.58 22.90 -18.38
N ALA A 25 40.81 22.69 -19.69
CA ALA A 25 39.77 22.46 -20.64
C ALA A 25 38.95 21.19 -20.30
N ALA A 26 39.62 20.11 -19.92
CA ALA A 26 38.95 18.87 -19.48
C ALA A 26 38.11 19.09 -18.24
N LEU A 27 38.59 19.88 -17.27
CA LEU A 27 37.82 20.24 -16.07
C LEU A 27 36.57 21.06 -16.41
N PHE A 28 36.68 22.02 -17.35
CA PHE A 28 35.48 22.76 -17.78
C PHE A 28 34.46 21.89 -18.47
N VAL A 29 34.89 20.96 -19.32
CA VAL A 29 33.98 19.99 -19.95
C VAL A 29 33.31 19.07 -18.91
N TYR A 30 34.10 18.58 -17.97
CA TYR A 30 33.61 17.77 -16.87
C TYR A 30 32.55 18.49 -16.02
N GLN A 31 32.83 19.76 -15.65
CA GLN A 31 31.84 20.56 -14.90
C GLN A 31 30.56 20.83 -15.68
N GLY A 32 30.66 21.06 -16.98
CA GLY A 32 29.47 21.21 -17.85
C GLY A 32 28.61 19.95 -17.91
N ILE A 33 29.25 18.79 -18.02
CA ILE A 33 28.57 17.49 -17.99
C ILE A 33 27.94 17.24 -16.61
N ALA A 34 28.70 17.48 -15.54
CA ALA A 34 28.22 17.29 -14.17
C ALA A 34 27.01 18.18 -13.85
N ALA A 35 27.00 19.43 -14.30
CA ALA A 35 25.86 20.33 -14.15
C ALA A 35 24.63 19.84 -14.94
N GLY A 36 24.84 19.28 -16.13
CA GLY A 36 23.75 18.65 -16.90
C GLY A 36 23.13 17.45 -16.19
N TRP A 37 23.96 16.60 -15.61
CA TRP A 37 23.48 15.44 -14.83
C TRP A 37 22.75 15.88 -13.55
N ALA A 38 23.21 16.91 -12.87
CA ALA A 38 22.56 17.42 -11.67
C ALA A 38 21.12 17.89 -11.97
N GLY A 39 20.91 18.58 -13.08
CA GLY A 39 19.57 18.98 -13.51
C GLY A 39 18.63 17.81 -13.84
N ILE A 40 19.18 16.73 -14.43
CA ILE A 40 18.41 15.51 -14.72
C ILE A 40 18.04 14.79 -13.41
N VAL A 41 18.95 14.69 -12.47
CA VAL A 41 18.71 14.07 -11.15
C VAL A 41 17.63 14.85 -10.39
N GLU A 42 17.73 16.17 -10.34
CA GLU A 42 16.75 17.02 -9.66
C GLU A 42 15.35 16.91 -10.29
N ALA A 43 15.26 16.87 -11.63
CA ALA A 43 13.99 16.67 -12.32
C ALA A 43 13.38 15.28 -12.03
N ASN A 44 14.20 14.24 -11.99
CA ASN A 44 13.77 12.88 -11.69
C ASN A 44 13.35 12.72 -10.22
N GLU A 45 14.04 13.36 -9.28
CA GLU A 45 13.65 13.39 -7.86
C GLU A 45 12.30 14.10 -7.66
N ALA A 46 12.04 15.17 -8.39
CA ALA A 46 10.75 15.87 -8.36
C ALA A 46 9.61 14.99 -8.89
N GLU A 47 9.83 14.26 -9.99
CA GLU A 47 8.84 13.33 -10.56
C GLU A 47 8.56 12.16 -9.61
N ILE A 48 9.60 11.60 -8.98
CA ILE A 48 9.45 10.54 -7.97
C ILE A 48 8.63 11.05 -6.78
N ALA A 49 8.91 12.25 -6.27
CA ALA A 49 8.17 12.83 -5.16
C ALA A 49 6.68 13.07 -5.48
N GLU A 50 6.37 13.45 -6.73
CA GLU A 50 4.98 13.60 -7.18
C GLU A 50 4.25 12.25 -7.21
N VAL A 51 4.90 11.19 -7.73
CA VAL A 51 4.34 9.83 -7.75
C VAL A 51 4.18 9.27 -6.34
N GLU A 52 5.15 9.50 -5.45
CA GLU A 52 5.05 9.07 -4.05
C GLU A 52 3.91 9.79 -3.32
N ALA A 53 3.74 11.08 -3.54
CA ALA A 53 2.63 11.85 -2.98
C ALA A 53 1.28 11.37 -3.51
N TYR A 54 1.18 11.07 -4.80
CA TYR A 54 -0.03 10.49 -5.41
C TYR A 54 -0.37 9.13 -4.83
N ASN A 55 0.62 8.24 -4.72
CA ASN A 55 0.41 6.92 -4.11
C ASN A 55 0.04 7.01 -2.63
N ALA A 56 0.64 7.94 -1.89
CA ALA A 56 0.28 8.18 -0.48
C ALA A 56 -1.16 8.70 -0.34
N ALA A 57 -1.63 9.53 -1.26
CA ALA A 57 -3.00 10.02 -1.28
C ALA A 57 -4.00 8.88 -1.55
N ILE A 58 -3.70 7.99 -2.52
CA ILE A 58 -4.53 6.81 -2.79
C ILE A 58 -4.59 5.89 -1.56
N LEU A 59 -3.45 5.61 -0.93
CA LEU A 59 -3.41 4.77 0.27
C LEU A 59 -4.14 5.41 1.46
N ALA A 60 -4.16 6.73 1.55
CA ALA A 60 -4.92 7.44 2.58
C ALA A 60 -6.43 7.36 2.31
N GLU A 61 -6.85 7.41 1.05
CA GLU A 61 -8.25 7.27 0.65
C GLU A 61 -8.77 5.83 0.87
N GLU A 62 -7.91 4.81 0.66
CA GLU A 62 -8.20 3.41 0.99
C GLU A 62 -8.20 3.11 2.51
N SER A 63 -7.62 3.97 3.32
CA SER A 63 -7.55 3.84 4.79
C SER A 63 -8.62 4.63 5.54
N GLU A 64 -9.58 5.26 4.86
CA GLU A 64 -10.77 5.77 5.51
C GLU A 64 -11.50 4.60 6.21
N PRO A 65 -11.94 4.78 7.46
CA PRO A 65 -12.60 3.73 8.19
C PRO A 65 -13.81 3.25 7.40
N ALA A 66 -13.80 1.98 7.01
CA ALA A 66 -14.86 1.41 6.17
C ALA A 66 -16.21 1.38 6.91
N TRP A 67 -16.14 1.34 8.26
CA TRP A 67 -17.32 1.21 9.11
C TRP A 67 -17.24 2.15 10.32
N ALA A 68 -18.40 2.57 10.81
CA ALA A 68 -18.50 3.30 12.06
C ALA A 68 -18.23 2.38 13.25
N ASP A 69 -17.53 2.89 14.26
CA ASP A 69 -17.28 2.16 15.50
C ASP A 69 -18.60 1.83 16.21
N GLY A 70 -18.72 0.60 16.68
CA GLY A 70 -19.91 0.14 17.36
C GLY A 70 -20.05 -1.37 17.40
N THR A 71 -21.21 -1.80 17.84
CA THR A 71 -21.59 -3.22 17.91
C THR A 71 -22.86 -3.42 17.11
N TYR A 72 -22.82 -4.30 16.13
CA TYR A 72 -23.87 -4.51 15.15
C TYR A 72 -24.30 -5.97 15.14
N THR A 73 -25.59 -6.23 15.12
CA THR A 73 -26.13 -7.58 15.07
C THR A 73 -26.64 -7.89 13.68
N GLY A 74 -26.27 -9.06 13.17
CA GLY A 74 -26.74 -9.54 11.88
C GLY A 74 -27.25 -10.97 11.96
N THR A 75 -28.05 -11.33 10.94
CA THR A 75 -28.67 -12.62 10.82
C THR A 75 -28.39 -13.24 9.45
N GLY A 76 -28.15 -14.52 9.42
CA GLY A 76 -27.96 -15.27 8.17
C GLY A 76 -28.57 -16.66 8.25
N THR A 77 -28.73 -17.31 7.10
CA THR A 77 -29.32 -18.66 7.04
C THR A 77 -28.21 -19.66 6.75
N GLY A 78 -27.94 -20.53 7.73
CA GLY A 78 -27.00 -21.64 7.58
C GLY A 78 -27.69 -22.92 7.06
N PHE A 79 -27.03 -24.05 7.29
CA PHE A 79 -27.57 -25.36 6.87
C PHE A 79 -28.79 -25.78 7.68
N GLY A 80 -28.74 -25.58 8.99
CA GLY A 80 -29.79 -26.05 9.93
C GLY A 80 -30.82 -25.00 10.30
N GLY A 81 -30.55 -23.73 10.06
CA GLY A 81 -31.45 -22.66 10.45
C GLY A 81 -30.81 -21.28 10.47
N GLU A 82 -31.38 -20.40 11.27
CA GLU A 82 -30.92 -19.03 11.45
C GLU A 82 -29.66 -18.99 12.32
N ILE A 83 -28.69 -18.23 11.86
CA ILE A 83 -27.47 -17.87 12.58
C ILE A 83 -27.59 -16.38 12.94
N VAL A 84 -27.46 -16.08 14.22
CA VAL A 84 -27.41 -14.69 14.73
C VAL A 84 -26.04 -14.45 15.29
N LEU A 85 -25.44 -13.32 14.92
CA LEU A 85 -24.12 -12.94 15.41
C LEU A 85 -24.05 -11.43 15.67
N THR A 86 -23.03 -11.07 16.43
CA THR A 86 -22.68 -9.70 16.76
C THR A 86 -21.29 -9.39 16.26
N VAL A 87 -21.17 -8.33 15.48
CA VAL A 87 -19.89 -7.79 14.96
C VAL A 87 -19.51 -6.56 15.78
N THR A 88 -18.31 -6.55 16.29
CA THR A 88 -17.71 -5.39 16.96
C THR A 88 -16.76 -4.69 16.01
N VAL A 89 -17.00 -3.40 15.77
CA VAL A 89 -16.15 -2.53 14.95
C VAL A 89 -15.45 -1.54 15.88
N ALA A 90 -14.14 -1.42 15.75
CA ALA A 90 -13.32 -0.45 16.45
C ALA A 90 -12.25 0.12 15.50
N ASP A 91 -12.00 1.42 15.58
CA ASP A 91 -11.08 2.15 14.72
C ASP A 91 -11.39 1.95 13.22
N GLY A 92 -12.69 1.81 12.89
CA GLY A 92 -13.16 1.60 11.51
C GLY A 92 -12.90 0.19 10.95
N ALA A 93 -12.48 -0.76 11.79
CA ALA A 93 -12.15 -2.13 11.41
C ALA A 93 -12.96 -3.15 12.23
N VAL A 94 -13.22 -4.32 11.65
CA VAL A 94 -13.84 -5.45 12.38
C VAL A 94 -12.82 -6.01 13.37
N GLU A 95 -13.11 -5.86 14.66
CA GLU A 95 -12.26 -6.36 15.75
C GLU A 95 -12.67 -7.76 16.21
N ASP A 96 -13.97 -8.03 16.31
CA ASP A 96 -14.49 -9.30 16.80
C ASP A 96 -15.83 -9.67 16.16
N ILE A 97 -16.07 -10.96 16.05
CA ILE A 97 -17.35 -11.54 15.58
C ILE A 97 -17.74 -12.65 16.56
N THR A 98 -18.82 -12.44 17.28
CA THR A 98 -19.36 -13.39 18.26
C THR A 98 -20.66 -14.03 17.75
N ILE A 99 -20.76 -15.35 17.78
CA ILE A 99 -22.01 -16.07 17.48
C ILE A 99 -22.92 -16.03 18.69
N ASP A 100 -24.08 -15.41 18.55
CA ASP A 100 -25.10 -15.31 19.60
C ASP A 100 -26.03 -16.53 19.60
N SER A 101 -26.40 -17.03 18.40
CA SER A 101 -27.26 -18.17 18.25
C SER A 101 -27.02 -18.85 16.88
N ALA A 102 -27.00 -20.17 16.89
CA ALA A 102 -26.94 -21.01 15.70
C ALA A 102 -27.82 -22.26 15.90
N SER A 103 -29.03 -22.03 16.37
CA SER A 103 -29.95 -23.13 16.72
C SER A 103 -30.43 -23.87 15.48
N GLY A 104 -30.13 -25.17 15.42
CA GLY A 104 -30.45 -26.03 14.29
C GLY A 104 -29.25 -26.42 13.44
N GLU A 105 -28.12 -25.77 13.61
CA GLU A 105 -26.88 -26.20 12.97
C GLU A 105 -26.36 -27.52 13.55
N ASP A 106 -25.72 -28.31 12.70
CA ASP A 106 -24.99 -29.51 13.13
C ASP A 106 -23.62 -29.13 13.69
N ASP A 107 -23.34 -29.54 14.92
CA ASP A 107 -22.14 -29.16 15.66
C ASP A 107 -20.82 -29.43 14.88
N ALA A 108 -20.78 -30.53 14.13
CA ALA A 108 -19.56 -30.93 13.43
C ALA A 108 -19.28 -30.02 12.21
N TYR A 109 -20.31 -29.71 11.44
CA TYR A 109 -20.21 -28.84 10.27
C TYR A 109 -20.08 -27.38 10.69
N PHE A 110 -20.82 -26.96 11.71
CA PHE A 110 -20.80 -25.59 12.20
C PHE A 110 -19.44 -25.23 12.80
N SER A 111 -18.84 -26.13 13.59
CA SER A 111 -17.49 -25.89 14.14
C SER A 111 -16.43 -25.69 13.06
N ALA A 112 -16.57 -26.36 11.92
CA ALA A 112 -15.68 -26.13 10.78
C ALA A 112 -15.97 -24.80 10.09
N ALA A 113 -17.25 -24.38 10.02
CA ALA A 113 -17.65 -23.12 9.42
C ALA A 113 -17.12 -21.90 10.15
N LEU A 114 -16.87 -21.99 11.47
CA LEU A 114 -16.35 -20.87 12.28
C LEU A 114 -14.99 -20.36 11.79
N ALA A 115 -14.23 -21.14 11.04
CA ALA A 115 -12.95 -20.70 10.47
C ALA A 115 -13.11 -19.48 9.53
N ILE A 116 -14.30 -19.28 8.93
CA ILE A 116 -14.57 -18.12 8.07
C ILE A 116 -14.50 -16.79 8.85
N ILE A 117 -14.71 -16.81 10.16
CA ILE A 117 -14.63 -15.62 11.01
C ILE A 117 -13.20 -15.05 11.00
N ASP A 118 -12.20 -15.93 11.14
CA ASP A 118 -10.79 -15.52 11.08
C ASP A 118 -10.42 -14.97 9.71
N ASP A 119 -10.98 -15.55 8.64
CA ASP A 119 -10.75 -15.09 7.27
C ASP A 119 -11.38 -13.70 7.04
N ILE A 120 -12.60 -13.46 7.52
CA ILE A 120 -13.29 -12.16 7.43
C ILE A 120 -12.52 -11.08 8.22
N ILE A 121 -12.12 -11.36 9.46
CA ILE A 121 -11.37 -10.42 10.29
C ILE A 121 -10.00 -10.12 9.65
N SER A 122 -9.31 -11.13 9.13
CA SER A 122 -8.00 -10.94 8.49
C SER A 122 -8.09 -10.16 7.17
N ALA A 123 -9.15 -10.40 6.39
CA ALA A 123 -9.38 -9.73 5.12
C ALA A 123 -10.04 -8.34 5.28
N GLN A 124 -10.63 -8.05 6.46
CA GLN A 124 -11.48 -6.89 6.66
C GLN A 124 -12.55 -6.76 5.58
N SER A 125 -13.15 -7.89 5.19
CA SER A 125 -14.10 -7.99 4.06
C SER A 125 -14.95 -9.24 4.21
N THR A 126 -16.18 -9.19 3.74
CA THR A 126 -17.07 -10.36 3.58
C THR A 126 -16.82 -11.10 2.25
N ASP A 127 -16.00 -10.57 1.35
CA ASP A 127 -15.62 -11.22 0.10
C ASP A 127 -14.52 -12.27 0.33
N VAL A 128 -14.88 -13.31 1.07
CA VAL A 128 -14.00 -14.45 1.40
C VAL A 128 -14.65 -15.77 0.91
N ASP A 129 -13.81 -16.75 0.65
CA ASP A 129 -14.25 -18.08 0.24
C ASP A 129 -14.99 -18.80 1.37
N THR A 130 -16.03 -19.57 1.01
CA THR A 130 -16.72 -20.43 1.97
C THR A 130 -15.88 -21.66 2.35
N ILE A 131 -16.08 -22.16 3.56
CA ILE A 131 -15.32 -23.31 4.08
C ILE A 131 -15.79 -24.60 3.40
N SER A 132 -14.86 -25.32 2.77
CA SER A 132 -15.14 -26.57 2.09
C SER A 132 -15.66 -27.63 3.07
N GLY A 133 -16.80 -28.24 2.76
CA GLY A 133 -17.47 -29.21 3.63
C GLY A 133 -18.43 -28.59 4.65
N ALA A 134 -18.39 -27.25 4.84
CA ALA A 134 -19.29 -26.48 5.68
C ALA A 134 -19.89 -25.28 4.95
N THR A 135 -20.06 -25.38 3.63
CA THR A 135 -20.37 -24.24 2.73
C THR A 135 -21.64 -23.50 3.13
N PHE A 136 -22.70 -24.20 3.50
CA PHE A 136 -23.98 -23.55 3.85
C PHE A 136 -23.89 -22.77 5.15
N SER A 137 -23.25 -23.35 6.20
CA SER A 137 -23.08 -22.69 7.49
C SER A 137 -22.10 -21.51 7.40
N SER A 138 -21.00 -21.67 6.66
CA SER A 138 -20.07 -20.56 6.44
C SER A 138 -20.66 -19.45 5.57
N SER A 139 -21.48 -19.76 4.57
CA SER A 139 -22.23 -18.76 3.83
C SER A 139 -23.22 -18.00 4.74
N GLY A 140 -23.93 -18.73 5.63
CA GLY A 140 -24.83 -18.09 6.59
C GLY A 140 -24.11 -17.15 7.57
N ILE A 141 -22.92 -17.51 8.05
CA ILE A 141 -22.09 -16.63 8.86
C ILE A 141 -21.68 -15.38 8.07
N ARG A 142 -21.19 -15.55 6.85
CA ARG A 142 -20.80 -14.43 5.98
C ARG A 142 -21.97 -13.47 5.73
N ASP A 143 -23.13 -14.01 5.37
CA ASP A 143 -24.34 -13.21 5.08
C ASP A 143 -24.81 -12.45 6.32
N ALA A 144 -24.70 -13.05 7.52
CA ALA A 144 -24.99 -12.38 8.79
C ALA A 144 -23.99 -11.24 9.10
N VAL A 145 -22.69 -11.43 8.83
CA VAL A 145 -21.70 -10.36 8.97
C VAL A 145 -21.96 -9.23 7.99
N GLU A 146 -22.32 -9.54 6.74
CA GLU A 146 -22.67 -8.53 5.74
C GLU A 146 -23.90 -7.71 6.17
N GLU A 147 -24.93 -8.33 6.73
CA GLU A 147 -26.08 -7.61 7.29
C GLU A 147 -25.67 -6.71 8.46
N ALA A 148 -24.85 -7.20 9.39
CA ALA A 148 -24.35 -6.39 10.50
C ALA A 148 -23.52 -5.18 10.00
N LEU A 149 -22.59 -5.39 9.09
CA LEU A 149 -21.73 -4.33 8.55
C LEU A 149 -22.51 -3.32 7.69
N SER A 150 -23.61 -3.72 7.07
CA SER A 150 -24.48 -2.78 6.36
C SER A 150 -25.08 -1.71 7.27
N GLN A 151 -25.20 -2.00 8.58
CA GLN A 151 -25.67 -1.05 9.61
C GLN A 151 -24.53 -0.16 10.11
N ALA A 152 -23.27 -0.61 9.95
CA ALA A 152 -22.08 0.12 10.38
C ALA A 152 -21.63 1.16 9.33
N VAL A 153 -22.12 1.10 8.10
CA VAL A 153 -21.88 2.15 7.11
C VAL A 153 -22.54 3.43 7.64
N SER A 154 -21.75 4.36 8.10
CA SER A 154 -22.22 5.63 8.64
C SER A 154 -23.11 6.30 7.60
N ALA A 155 -24.30 6.68 8.04
CA ALA A 155 -25.14 7.62 7.32
C ALA A 155 -24.48 9.01 7.43
N ASP A 156 -23.41 9.25 6.67
CA ASP A 156 -22.92 10.56 6.36
C ASP A 156 -23.82 11.14 5.26
N GLU A 157 -24.95 11.69 5.66
CA GLU A 157 -25.73 12.68 4.93
C GLU A 157 -25.85 13.98 5.73
#